data_fcc954a08f7790323943a124c80fbd3d
#
_entry.id   fcc954a08f7790323943a124c80fbd3d
#
_cell.length_a   1.000
_cell.length_b   1.000
_cell.length_c   1.000
_cell.angle_alpha   90.00
_cell.angle_beta   90.00
_cell.angle_gamma   90.00
#
_symmetry.space_group_name_H-M   'P 1'
#
loop_
_entity.id
_entity.type
_entity.pdbx_description
1 polymer ?
#
loop_
_entity_poly.entity_id
_entity_poly.type
_entity_poly.pdbx_seq_one_letter_code
_entity_poly.pdbx_strand_id
1 'polypeptide(L)'
;MINCIAYDVEVLRNFFSVTFVSINSYLKVFKDCVNADNKAIPLVQKLSVEEIKARLKTVEKHSFYITDKDDSQLLSMIGYINKTRCYKDSNGTIIRTDLYGFNNFNYDNLMIAALLSFYMRTNSTKELINKLYETSKTIISSQDDKDKFKTDFYLNSLRKYKLPFTGIDVMHIFALNKASVVVDSKTGERKPVPKGLKQTSINLQWYELLEYELPDINEEEAELYNEIPSLKGMNINQLNKLVDKWDRFILDEYIEP
;
A
#
# COMPACT_ATOMS: atom_id res chain seq x y z
N MET A 1 5.42 16.46 18.96
CA MET A 1 5.57 16.58 17.48
C MET A 1 4.93 15.36 16.85
N ILE A 2 4.24 15.53 15.71
CA ILE A 2 3.60 14.43 14.98
C ILE A 2 4.30 14.30 13.62
N ASN A 3 4.79 13.11 13.32
CA ASN A 3 5.27 12.76 11.99
C ASN A 3 4.12 12.11 11.23
N CYS A 4 3.77 12.66 10.08
CA CYS A 4 2.72 12.15 9.22
C CYS A 4 3.37 11.43 8.02
N ILE A 5 3.07 10.15 7.88
CA ILE A 5 3.64 9.29 6.84
C ILE A 5 2.49 8.58 6.12
N ALA A 6 2.43 8.68 4.81
CA ALA A 6 1.60 7.80 3.99
C ALA A 6 2.34 6.48 3.79
N TYR A 7 1.61 5.37 3.73
CA TYR A 7 2.23 4.06 3.50
C TYR A 7 1.30 3.12 2.76
N ASP A 8 1.91 2.16 2.09
CA ASP A 8 1.24 1.11 1.36
C ASP A 8 2.02 -0.20 1.41
N VAL A 9 1.34 -1.34 1.31
CA VAL A 9 1.92 -2.67 1.39
C VAL A 9 1.51 -3.49 0.19
N GLU A 10 2.51 -4.09 -0.49
CA GLU A 10 2.27 -4.96 -1.62
C GLU A 10 2.76 -6.39 -1.35
N VAL A 11 1.95 -7.37 -1.73
CA VAL A 11 2.22 -8.78 -1.47
C VAL A 11 1.94 -9.60 -2.72
N LEU A 12 3.00 -10.20 -3.24
CA LEU A 12 2.93 -11.21 -4.29
C LEU A 12 3.38 -12.55 -3.74
N ARG A 13 3.24 -13.61 -4.52
CA ARG A 13 3.56 -14.98 -4.09
C ARG A 13 5.00 -15.16 -3.59
N ASN A 14 5.94 -14.42 -4.16
CA ASN A 14 7.37 -14.49 -3.83
C ASN A 14 7.96 -13.14 -3.40
N PHE A 15 7.12 -12.16 -3.10
CA PHE A 15 7.53 -10.80 -2.84
C PHE A 15 6.66 -10.14 -1.76
N PHE A 16 7.28 -9.32 -0.93
CA PHE A 16 6.62 -8.43 0.01
C PHE A 16 7.34 -7.09 0.02
N SER A 17 6.60 -6.01 -0.08
CA SER A 17 7.16 -4.67 0.06
C SER A 17 6.31 -3.78 0.96
N VAL A 18 6.93 -2.73 1.45
CA VAL A 18 6.26 -1.62 2.11
C VAL A 18 6.95 -0.32 1.76
N THR A 19 6.16 0.66 1.35
CA THR A 19 6.64 2.01 1.03
C THR A 19 6.07 2.99 2.03
N PHE A 20 6.92 3.90 2.50
CA PHE A 20 6.59 4.99 3.41
C PHE A 20 6.95 6.31 2.76
N VAL A 21 6.01 7.25 2.72
CA VAL A 21 6.18 8.57 2.11
C VAL A 21 5.92 9.65 3.16
N SER A 22 6.88 10.54 3.37
CA SER A 22 6.72 11.66 4.29
C SER A 22 5.70 12.67 3.76
N ILE A 23 4.53 12.78 4.41
CA ILE A 23 3.51 13.77 4.06
C ILE A 23 4.05 15.18 4.25
N ASN A 24 4.87 15.41 5.27
CA ASN A 24 5.48 16.72 5.49
C ASN A 24 6.45 17.11 4.36
N SER A 25 7.24 16.14 3.85
CA SER A 25 8.09 16.35 2.67
C SER A 25 7.24 16.62 1.42
N TYR A 26 6.20 15.84 1.21
CA TYR A 26 5.26 16.03 0.11
C TYR A 26 4.65 17.44 0.12
N LEU A 27 4.10 17.88 1.23
CA LEU A 27 3.52 19.22 1.37
C LEU A 27 4.54 20.34 1.15
N LYS A 28 5.80 20.12 1.53
CA LYS A 28 6.89 21.08 1.27
C LYS A 28 7.21 21.17 -0.22
N VAL A 29 7.27 20.05 -0.92
CA VAL A 29 7.59 19.96 -2.36
C VAL A 29 6.47 20.58 -3.20
N PHE A 30 5.19 20.38 -2.81
CA PHE A 30 4.01 20.87 -3.50
C PHE A 30 3.32 22.05 -2.82
N LYS A 31 4.06 22.83 -2.02
CA LYS A 31 3.53 23.99 -1.28
C LYS A 31 2.84 25.04 -2.18
N ASP A 32 3.30 25.17 -3.43
CA ASP A 32 2.74 26.07 -4.43
C ASP A 32 1.43 25.55 -5.04
N CYS A 33 1.05 24.30 -4.78
CA CYS A 33 -0.22 23.71 -5.15
C CYS A 33 -1.29 23.83 -4.05
N VAL A 34 -1.11 24.77 -3.13
CA VAL A 34 -2.10 25.15 -2.12
C VAL A 34 -2.54 26.59 -2.43
N ASN A 35 -3.85 26.85 -2.38
CA ASN A 35 -4.38 28.21 -2.58
C ASN A 35 -4.27 29.07 -1.30
N ALA A 36 -4.66 30.34 -1.43
CA ALA A 36 -4.63 31.30 -0.30
C ALA A 36 -5.46 30.85 0.92
N ASP A 37 -6.49 30.02 0.71
CA ASP A 37 -7.34 29.46 1.78
C ASP A 37 -6.77 28.18 2.37
N ASN A 38 -5.53 27.80 2.07
CA ASN A 38 -4.88 26.54 2.43
C ASN A 38 -5.60 25.27 1.90
N LYS A 39 -6.37 25.41 0.81
CA LYS A 39 -6.97 24.27 0.12
C LYS A 39 -6.03 23.74 -0.94
N ALA A 40 -5.84 22.43 -0.98
CA ALA A 40 -5.06 21.78 -2.02
C ALA A 40 -5.71 21.98 -3.39
N ILE A 41 -4.90 22.33 -4.39
CA ILE A 41 -5.28 22.39 -5.80
C ILE A 41 -4.82 21.08 -6.42
N PRO A 42 -5.67 20.35 -7.19
CA PRO A 42 -5.24 19.16 -7.89
C PRO A 42 -3.99 19.43 -8.72
N LEU A 43 -2.95 18.60 -8.57
CA LEU A 43 -1.65 18.84 -9.19
C LEU A 43 -1.75 18.99 -10.71
N VAL A 44 -2.58 18.16 -11.34
CA VAL A 44 -2.81 18.19 -12.81
C VAL A 44 -3.41 19.49 -13.33
N GLN A 45 -3.99 20.31 -12.46
CA GLN A 45 -4.49 21.63 -12.84
C GLN A 45 -3.41 22.70 -12.85
N LYS A 46 -2.26 22.43 -12.25
CA LYS A 46 -1.20 23.41 -12.05
C LYS A 46 0.13 23.02 -12.64
N LEU A 47 0.41 21.74 -12.74
CA LEU A 47 1.67 21.17 -13.16
C LEU A 47 1.47 20.18 -14.31
N SER A 48 2.47 20.04 -15.18
CA SER A 48 2.49 18.94 -16.14
C SER A 48 2.79 17.61 -15.43
N VAL A 49 2.48 16.51 -16.09
CA VAL A 49 2.77 15.15 -15.57
C VAL A 49 4.26 14.96 -15.32
N GLU A 50 5.10 15.46 -16.21
CA GLU A 50 6.56 15.40 -16.10
C GLU A 50 7.08 16.17 -14.88
N GLU A 51 6.51 17.37 -14.63
CA GLU A 51 6.85 18.15 -13.43
C GLU A 51 6.41 17.45 -12.16
N ILE A 52 5.21 16.86 -12.14
CA ILE A 52 4.72 16.10 -11.00
C ILE A 52 5.68 14.93 -10.73
N LYS A 53 5.99 14.12 -11.74
CA LYS A 53 6.93 12.99 -11.62
C LYS A 53 8.31 13.44 -11.13
N ALA A 54 8.84 14.54 -11.68
CA ALA A 54 10.14 15.08 -11.25
C ALA A 54 10.12 15.51 -9.79
N ARG A 55 9.06 16.20 -9.34
CA ARG A 55 8.92 16.64 -7.94
C ARG A 55 8.71 15.46 -6.98
N LEU A 56 7.91 14.46 -7.36
CA LEU A 56 7.70 13.24 -6.55
C LEU A 56 9.01 12.50 -6.28
N LYS A 57 9.98 12.51 -7.19
CA LYS A 57 11.31 11.94 -6.96
C LYS A 57 12.09 12.64 -5.83
N THR A 58 11.74 13.88 -5.49
CA THR A 58 12.39 14.64 -4.40
C THR A 58 11.66 14.52 -3.06
N VAL A 59 10.49 13.91 -3.03
CA VAL A 59 9.76 13.63 -1.79
C VAL A 59 10.51 12.57 -1.00
N GLU A 60 10.67 12.80 0.31
CA GLU A 60 11.28 11.83 1.20
C GLU A 60 10.44 10.56 1.29
N LYS A 61 11.02 9.45 0.85
CA LYS A 61 10.41 8.14 0.86
C LYS A 61 11.39 7.06 1.31
N HIS A 62 10.85 5.99 1.86
CA HIS A 62 11.57 4.79 2.24
C HIS A 62 10.80 3.58 1.74
N SER A 63 11.33 2.91 0.75
CA SER A 63 10.77 1.67 0.22
C SER A 63 11.66 0.49 0.64
N PHE A 64 11.02 -0.57 1.10
CA PHE A 64 11.69 -1.80 1.50
C PHE A 64 10.99 -2.97 0.83
N TYR A 65 11.76 -3.92 0.35
CA TYR A 65 11.22 -5.16 -0.18
C TYR A 65 12.04 -6.37 0.24
N ILE A 66 11.41 -7.51 0.22
CA ILE A 66 12.03 -8.82 0.41
C ILE A 66 11.42 -9.80 -0.59
N THR A 67 12.23 -10.76 -1.02
CA THR A 67 11.78 -11.84 -1.89
C THR A 67 12.03 -13.19 -1.22
N ASP A 68 11.55 -14.26 -1.80
CA ASP A 68 11.86 -15.63 -1.35
C ASP A 68 13.35 -15.99 -1.43
N LYS A 69 14.17 -15.14 -2.09
CA LYS A 69 15.61 -15.33 -2.31
C LYS A 69 16.49 -14.22 -1.73
N ASP A 70 15.91 -13.07 -1.41
CA ASP A 70 16.64 -11.91 -0.89
C ASP A 70 15.90 -11.29 0.29
N ASP A 71 16.54 -11.28 1.44
CA ASP A 71 16.05 -10.69 2.69
C ASP A 71 16.97 -9.58 3.22
N SER A 72 17.86 -9.09 2.37
CA SER A 72 18.88 -8.09 2.76
C SER A 72 18.26 -6.85 3.40
N GLN A 73 17.03 -6.49 3.04
CA GLN A 73 16.31 -5.33 3.58
C GLN A 73 15.40 -5.67 4.77
N LEU A 74 15.20 -6.93 5.13
CA LEU A 74 14.25 -7.33 6.18
C LEU A 74 14.48 -6.62 7.51
N LEU A 75 15.70 -6.64 8.01
CA LEU A 75 16.03 -6.01 9.29
C LEU A 75 15.90 -4.49 9.24
N SER A 76 16.23 -3.88 8.11
CA SER A 76 16.06 -2.43 7.89
C SER A 76 14.59 -2.05 7.87
N MET A 77 13.73 -2.83 7.19
CA MET A 77 12.28 -2.71 7.17
C MET A 77 11.70 -2.79 8.58
N ILE A 78 12.01 -3.85 9.32
CA ILE A 78 11.56 -4.04 10.70
C ILE A 78 12.05 -2.89 11.61
N GLY A 79 13.31 -2.49 11.44
CA GLY A 79 13.90 -1.36 12.17
C GLY A 79 13.17 -0.05 11.90
N TYR A 80 12.80 0.23 10.63
CA TYR A 80 12.05 1.42 10.27
C TYR A 80 10.65 1.39 10.87
N ILE A 81 9.91 0.29 10.74
CA ILE A 81 8.58 0.13 11.35
C ILE A 81 8.65 0.37 12.86
N ASN A 82 9.64 -0.18 13.55
CA ASN A 82 9.78 0.00 15.00
C ASN A 82 10.15 1.44 15.39
N LYS A 83 10.85 2.20 14.54
CA LYS A 83 11.14 3.63 14.77
C LYS A 83 9.89 4.51 14.76
N THR A 84 8.78 4.04 14.20
CA THR A 84 7.50 4.77 14.22
C THR A 84 6.82 4.76 15.60
N ARG A 85 7.40 4.04 16.57
CA ARG A 85 6.88 4.01 17.94
C ARG A 85 6.90 5.39 18.58
N CYS A 86 5.84 5.70 19.30
CA CYS A 86 5.79 6.91 20.11
C CYS A 86 6.89 6.88 21.18
N TYR A 87 7.68 7.95 21.24
CA TYR A 87 8.76 8.09 22.20
C TYR A 87 8.92 9.53 22.68
N LYS A 88 9.68 9.73 23.75
CA LYS A 88 10.12 11.06 24.17
C LYS A 88 11.55 11.32 23.67
N ASP A 89 11.75 12.47 23.07
CA ASP A 89 13.09 12.91 22.66
C ASP A 89 13.94 13.37 23.88
N SER A 90 15.18 13.80 23.63
CA SER A 90 16.10 14.29 24.64
C SER A 90 15.59 15.53 25.41
N ASN A 91 14.66 16.28 24.82
CA ASN A 91 14.04 17.48 25.41
C ASN A 91 12.73 17.15 26.14
N GLY A 92 12.36 15.87 26.22
CA GLY A 92 11.11 15.43 26.83
C GLY A 92 9.86 15.61 25.95
N THR A 93 10.04 16.04 24.68
CA THR A 93 8.94 16.20 23.73
C THR A 93 8.46 14.83 23.27
N ILE A 94 7.13 14.61 23.30
CA ILE A 94 6.54 13.39 22.75
C ILE A 94 6.56 13.47 21.23
N ILE A 95 7.23 12.49 20.62
CA ILE A 95 7.24 12.27 19.18
C ILE A 95 6.30 11.10 18.89
N ARG A 96 5.29 11.33 18.08
CA ARG A 96 4.33 10.33 17.62
C ARG A 96 4.38 10.25 16.10
N THR A 97 4.27 9.06 15.54
CA THR A 97 4.12 8.86 14.10
C THR A 97 2.71 8.36 13.84
N ASP A 98 2.01 9.06 12.97
CA ASP A 98 0.71 8.69 12.43
C ASP A 98 0.92 8.19 11.00
N LEU A 99 0.50 6.95 10.75
CA LEU A 99 0.60 6.28 9.45
C LEU A 99 -0.75 6.30 8.75
N TYR A 100 -0.78 6.94 7.60
CA TYR A 100 -1.98 7.13 6.78
C TYR A 100 -1.97 6.12 5.63
N GLY A 101 -3.05 5.36 5.49
CA GLY A 101 -3.26 4.45 4.38
C GLY A 101 -4.72 4.43 3.94
N PHE A 102 -5.01 3.85 2.80
CA PHE A 102 -6.37 3.71 2.30
C PHE A 102 -6.84 2.26 2.51
N ASN A 103 -7.92 2.06 3.26
CA ASN A 103 -8.40 0.73 3.69
C ASN A 103 -7.38 -0.06 4.52
N ASN A 104 -6.43 0.62 5.12
CA ASN A 104 -5.29 0.03 5.81
C ASN A 104 -5.68 -0.78 7.05
N PHE A 105 -6.81 -0.49 7.70
CA PHE A 105 -7.30 -1.29 8.83
C PHE A 105 -7.72 -2.69 8.42
N ASN A 106 -8.10 -2.89 7.18
CA ASN A 106 -8.54 -4.18 6.68
C ASN A 106 -7.46 -4.94 5.90
N TYR A 107 -6.33 -4.29 5.56
CA TYR A 107 -5.26 -4.94 4.81
C TYR A 107 -3.86 -4.59 5.35
N ASP A 108 -3.34 -3.40 5.09
CA ASP A 108 -1.93 -3.05 5.33
C ASP A 108 -1.51 -3.23 6.78
N ASN A 109 -2.33 -2.78 7.73
CA ASN A 109 -2.08 -2.97 9.16
C ASN A 109 -2.00 -4.45 9.54
N LEU A 110 -2.84 -5.29 8.92
CA LEU A 110 -2.83 -6.72 9.16
C LEU A 110 -1.57 -7.37 8.58
N MET A 111 -1.14 -6.92 7.40
CA MET A 111 0.08 -7.41 6.77
C MET A 111 1.33 -7.00 7.56
N ILE A 112 1.40 -5.77 8.08
CA ILE A 112 2.49 -5.37 8.97
C ILE A 112 2.45 -6.17 10.29
N ALA A 113 1.27 -6.39 10.86
CA ALA A 113 1.13 -7.23 12.05
C ALA A 113 1.59 -8.68 11.79
N ALA A 114 1.26 -9.23 10.62
CA ALA A 114 1.71 -10.56 10.20
C ALA A 114 3.25 -10.61 10.04
N LEU A 115 3.83 -9.63 9.35
CA LEU A 115 5.29 -9.51 9.21
C LEU A 115 5.97 -9.49 10.58
N LEU A 116 5.56 -8.60 11.48
CA LEU A 116 6.13 -8.46 12.82
C LEU A 116 5.92 -9.72 13.69
N SER A 117 4.84 -10.47 13.44
CA SER A 117 4.55 -11.71 14.16
C SER A 117 5.38 -12.88 13.66
N PHE A 118 5.72 -12.92 12.37
CA PHE A 118 6.33 -14.08 11.73
C PHE A 118 7.84 -14.00 11.62
N TYR A 119 8.43 -12.81 11.41
CA TYR A 119 9.85 -12.68 11.08
C TYR A 119 10.79 -13.35 12.11
N MET A 120 10.39 -13.41 13.39
CA MET A 120 11.15 -14.08 14.45
C MET A 120 10.82 -15.57 14.60
N ARG A 121 9.81 -16.07 13.90
CA ARG A 121 9.28 -17.43 14.08
C ARG A 121 9.45 -18.30 12.84
N THR A 122 9.95 -17.73 11.76
CA THR A 122 10.24 -18.46 10.52
C THR A 122 11.71 -18.79 10.44
N ASN A 123 12.01 -19.93 9.84
CA ASN A 123 13.39 -20.43 9.73
C ASN A 123 14.06 -19.96 8.42
N SER A 124 13.29 -19.38 7.50
CA SER A 124 13.79 -18.87 6.23
C SER A 124 12.90 -17.78 5.67
N THR A 125 13.48 -16.94 4.81
CA THR A 125 12.76 -15.87 4.11
C THR A 125 11.66 -16.43 3.22
N LYS A 126 11.92 -17.56 2.56
CA LYS A 126 10.90 -18.25 1.76
C LYS A 126 9.68 -18.64 2.60
N GLU A 127 9.90 -19.16 3.81
CA GLU A 127 8.80 -19.50 4.72
C GLU A 127 8.05 -18.25 5.17
N LEU A 128 8.77 -17.16 5.46
CA LEU A 128 8.17 -15.88 5.81
C LEU A 128 7.27 -15.34 4.69
N ILE A 129 7.79 -15.27 3.47
CA ILE A 129 7.05 -14.80 2.29
C ILE A 129 5.82 -15.66 2.04
N ASN A 130 5.95 -16.99 2.09
CA ASN A 130 4.80 -17.87 1.91
C ASN A 130 3.70 -17.61 2.96
N LYS A 131 4.07 -17.43 4.23
CA LYS A 131 3.10 -17.10 5.30
C LYS A 131 2.44 -15.74 5.08
N LEU A 132 3.18 -14.74 4.62
CA LEU A 132 2.65 -13.43 4.29
C LEU A 132 1.67 -13.52 3.12
N TYR A 133 2.04 -14.23 2.07
CA TYR A 133 1.16 -14.43 0.91
C TYR A 133 -0.14 -15.18 1.27
N GLU A 134 -0.06 -16.27 2.03
CA GLU A 134 -1.26 -16.99 2.47
C GLU A 134 -2.13 -16.13 3.41
N THR A 135 -1.50 -15.27 4.21
CA THR A 135 -2.24 -14.28 5.02
C THR A 135 -2.96 -13.28 4.13
N SER A 136 -2.30 -12.73 3.13
CA SER A 136 -2.90 -11.81 2.15
C SER A 136 -4.10 -12.45 1.46
N LYS A 137 -3.95 -13.67 0.92
CA LYS A 137 -5.06 -14.43 0.32
C LYS A 137 -6.24 -14.61 1.27
N THR A 138 -5.95 -14.94 2.53
CA THR A 138 -6.99 -15.12 3.56
C THR A 138 -7.72 -13.81 3.82
N ILE A 139 -7.01 -12.70 3.92
CA ILE A 139 -7.62 -11.38 4.12
C ILE A 139 -8.52 -11.02 2.92
N ILE A 140 -8.01 -11.15 1.70
CA ILE A 140 -8.75 -10.80 0.48
C ILE A 140 -10.01 -11.67 0.35
N SER A 141 -9.87 -12.99 0.46
CA SER A 141 -11.01 -13.91 0.34
C SER A 141 -12.08 -13.74 1.44
N SER A 142 -11.69 -13.24 2.61
CA SER A 142 -12.61 -13.02 3.73
C SER A 142 -13.30 -11.66 3.69
N GLN A 143 -12.88 -10.73 2.82
CA GLN A 143 -13.56 -9.44 2.67
C GLN A 143 -14.94 -9.59 2.01
N ASP A 144 -15.12 -10.60 1.16
CA ASP A 144 -16.40 -10.89 0.51
C ASP A 144 -17.39 -11.53 1.48
N ASP A 145 -16.91 -12.15 2.56
CA ASP A 145 -17.71 -12.76 3.62
C ASP A 145 -17.39 -12.09 4.97
N LYS A 146 -18.11 -11.01 5.27
CA LYS A 146 -17.88 -10.22 6.49
C LYS A 146 -18.04 -11.02 7.78
N ASP A 147 -18.89 -12.02 7.79
CA ASP A 147 -19.12 -12.85 8.98
C ASP A 147 -17.97 -13.84 9.17
N LYS A 148 -17.47 -14.44 8.09
CA LYS A 148 -16.30 -15.31 8.10
C LYS A 148 -15.05 -14.55 8.56
N PHE A 149 -14.83 -13.35 8.05
CA PHE A 149 -13.73 -12.49 8.48
C PHE A 149 -13.76 -12.16 9.97
N LYS A 150 -14.96 -11.91 10.53
CA LYS A 150 -15.14 -11.63 11.95
C LYS A 150 -14.89 -12.84 12.84
N THR A 151 -15.19 -14.03 12.34
CA THR A 151 -15.07 -15.28 13.10
C THR A 151 -13.73 -15.95 12.95
N ASP A 152 -12.91 -15.58 11.96
CA ASP A 152 -11.57 -16.12 11.78
C ASP A 152 -10.65 -15.74 12.94
N PHE A 153 -10.31 -16.74 13.75
CA PHE A 153 -9.49 -16.56 14.96
C PHE A 153 -8.11 -15.97 14.64
N TYR A 154 -7.53 -16.38 13.53
CA TYR A 154 -6.20 -15.94 13.12
C TYR A 154 -6.20 -14.45 12.73
N LEU A 155 -7.12 -14.03 11.88
CA LEU A 155 -7.29 -12.62 11.50
C LEU A 155 -7.63 -11.75 12.71
N ASN A 156 -8.44 -12.25 13.61
CA ASN A 156 -8.73 -11.56 14.87
C ASN A 156 -7.50 -11.40 15.76
N SER A 157 -6.57 -12.36 15.73
CA SER A 157 -5.31 -12.23 16.47
C SER A 157 -4.41 -11.15 15.88
N LEU A 158 -4.34 -11.03 14.54
CA LEU A 158 -3.62 -9.95 13.85
C LEU A 158 -4.22 -8.57 14.13
N ARG A 159 -5.54 -8.45 14.14
CA ARG A 159 -6.24 -7.20 14.51
C ARG A 159 -5.93 -6.73 15.92
N LYS A 160 -5.71 -7.65 16.85
CA LYS A 160 -5.34 -7.35 18.22
C LYS A 160 -3.85 -7.10 18.40
N TYR A 161 -3.05 -7.31 17.38
CA TYR A 161 -1.61 -7.07 17.45
C TYR A 161 -1.34 -5.58 17.67
N LYS A 162 -0.54 -5.26 18.66
CA LYS A 162 -0.21 -3.87 18.99
C LYS A 162 0.89 -3.37 18.05
N LEU A 163 0.49 -2.67 17.01
CA LEU A 163 1.41 -2.01 16.10
C LEU A 163 2.20 -0.89 16.82
N PRO A 164 3.44 -0.61 16.39
CA PRO A 164 4.26 0.44 17.00
C PRO A 164 3.82 1.87 16.68
N PHE A 165 2.90 2.05 15.74
CA PHE A 165 2.41 3.34 15.25
C PHE A 165 0.90 3.52 15.48
N THR A 166 0.41 4.73 15.24
CA THR A 166 -1.02 5.01 15.13
C THR A 166 -1.43 4.94 13.66
N GLY A 167 -2.26 3.98 13.32
CA GLY A 167 -2.85 3.87 11.97
C GLY A 167 -4.03 4.83 11.81
N ILE A 168 -4.12 5.49 10.67
CA ILE A 168 -5.24 6.34 10.27
C ILE A 168 -5.72 5.84 8.91
N ASP A 169 -6.97 5.42 8.85
CA ASP A 169 -7.57 4.95 7.61
C ASP A 169 -8.29 6.10 6.89
N VAL A 170 -7.71 6.53 5.78
CA VAL A 170 -8.21 7.65 4.99
C VAL A 170 -9.57 7.33 4.35
N MET A 171 -9.82 6.05 4.05
CA MET A 171 -11.11 5.61 3.53
C MET A 171 -12.24 5.95 4.49
N HIS A 172 -12.02 5.80 5.81
CA HIS A 172 -13.03 6.16 6.81
C HIS A 172 -13.28 7.67 6.89
N ILE A 173 -12.26 8.49 6.67
CA ILE A 173 -12.41 9.95 6.63
C ILE A 173 -13.30 10.35 5.44
N PHE A 174 -13.10 9.76 4.26
CA PHE A 174 -13.89 10.05 3.07
C PHE A 174 -15.28 9.38 3.08
N ALA A 175 -15.44 8.24 3.75
CA ALA A 175 -16.74 7.57 3.90
C ALA A 175 -17.74 8.39 4.73
N LEU A 176 -17.27 9.25 5.63
CA LEU A 176 -18.12 10.16 6.40
C LEU A 176 -18.76 11.25 5.53
N ASN A 177 -18.20 11.54 4.37
CA ASN A 177 -18.77 12.47 3.39
C ASN A 177 -19.68 11.72 2.41
N LYS A 178 -20.91 11.35 2.85
CA LYS A 178 -22.03 10.81 2.09
C LYS A 178 -21.62 9.83 0.99
N ALA A 179 -21.71 8.54 1.30
CA ALA A 179 -21.57 7.47 0.32
C ALA A 179 -22.32 7.84 -0.97
N SER A 180 -21.66 7.72 -2.11
CA SER A 180 -22.37 7.77 -3.39
C SER A 180 -23.36 6.63 -3.38
N VAL A 181 -24.63 6.94 -3.50
CA VAL A 181 -25.68 5.95 -3.57
C VAL A 181 -25.90 5.67 -5.05
N VAL A 182 -25.59 4.47 -5.48
CA VAL A 182 -25.99 4.00 -6.82
C VAL A 182 -27.35 3.36 -6.67
N VAL A 183 -28.26 3.79 -7.54
CA VAL A 183 -29.57 3.14 -7.70
C VAL A 183 -29.38 1.98 -8.67
N ASP A 184 -29.59 0.76 -8.21
CA ASP A 184 -29.61 -0.42 -9.09
C ASP A 184 -30.72 -0.21 -10.12
N SER A 185 -30.35 -0.15 -11.40
CA SER A 185 -31.29 0.13 -12.50
C SER A 185 -32.36 -0.97 -12.69
N LYS A 186 -32.15 -2.17 -12.12
CA LYS A 186 -33.09 -3.30 -12.23
C LYS A 186 -34.02 -3.40 -11.04
N THR A 187 -33.52 -3.08 -9.83
CA THR A 187 -34.27 -3.26 -8.59
C THR A 187 -34.75 -1.95 -7.96
N GLY A 188 -34.23 -0.82 -8.40
CA GLY A 188 -34.49 0.48 -7.78
C GLY A 188 -33.87 0.63 -6.37
N GLU A 189 -33.15 -0.38 -5.88
CA GLU A 189 -32.51 -0.32 -4.56
C GLU A 189 -31.34 0.66 -4.54
N ARG A 190 -31.28 1.43 -3.48
CA ARG A 190 -30.14 2.31 -3.19
C ARG A 190 -29.06 1.54 -2.45
N LYS A 191 -27.95 1.24 -3.13
CA LYS A 191 -26.80 0.58 -2.51
C LYS A 191 -25.68 1.59 -2.30
N PRO A 192 -25.11 1.68 -1.07
CA PRO A 192 -23.91 2.46 -0.88
C PRO A 192 -22.78 1.80 -1.68
N VAL A 193 -22.14 2.54 -2.56
CA VAL A 193 -20.97 2.07 -3.28
C VAL A 193 -19.74 2.37 -2.44
N PRO A 194 -18.95 1.36 -2.05
CA PRO A 194 -17.65 1.61 -1.44
C PRO A 194 -16.82 2.40 -2.46
N LYS A 195 -16.38 3.58 -2.08
CA LYS A 195 -15.47 4.35 -2.92
C LYS A 195 -14.07 3.76 -2.77
N GLY A 196 -13.59 3.11 -3.81
CA GLY A 196 -12.17 2.76 -3.92
C GLY A 196 -11.31 4.02 -3.97
N LEU A 197 -10.00 3.87 -3.78
CA LEU A 197 -9.05 4.98 -3.86
C LEU A 197 -9.18 5.73 -5.19
N LYS A 198 -9.24 5.01 -6.30
CA LYS A 198 -9.45 5.54 -7.65
C LYS A 198 -10.70 6.44 -7.75
N GLN A 199 -11.84 5.95 -7.30
CA GLN A 199 -13.07 6.75 -7.31
C GLN A 199 -12.98 7.97 -6.40
N THR A 200 -12.28 7.85 -5.28
CA THR A 200 -12.04 8.97 -4.36
C THR A 200 -11.15 10.04 -5.02
N SER A 201 -10.08 9.63 -5.69
CA SER A 201 -9.19 10.51 -6.44
C SER A 201 -9.93 11.27 -7.54
N ILE A 202 -10.76 10.58 -8.33
CA ILE A 202 -11.58 11.21 -9.37
C ILE A 202 -12.54 12.25 -8.77
N ASN A 203 -13.21 11.92 -7.66
CA ASN A 203 -14.13 12.85 -7.00
C ASN A 203 -13.43 14.07 -6.40
N LEU A 204 -12.16 13.95 -6.02
CA LEU A 204 -11.32 15.05 -5.55
C LEU A 204 -10.61 15.78 -6.69
N GLN A 205 -10.85 15.38 -7.94
CA GLN A 205 -10.14 15.87 -9.13
C GLN A 205 -8.62 15.61 -9.08
N TRP A 206 -8.20 14.62 -8.31
CA TRP A 206 -6.85 14.09 -8.28
C TRP A 206 -6.84 12.83 -9.14
N TYR A 207 -6.52 12.99 -10.42
CA TYR A 207 -6.47 11.87 -11.35
C TYR A 207 -5.29 10.96 -11.01
N GLU A 208 -5.45 9.68 -11.25
CA GLU A 208 -4.37 8.72 -11.20
C GLU A 208 -3.39 9.01 -12.32
N LEU A 209 -2.26 9.58 -11.94
CA LEU A 209 -1.22 9.95 -12.89
C LEU A 209 -0.24 8.81 -13.15
N LEU A 210 -0.28 7.80 -12.32
CA LEU A 210 0.79 6.81 -12.19
C LEU A 210 0.26 5.38 -12.07
N GLU A 211 -1.04 5.15 -12.25
CA GLU A 211 -1.55 3.78 -12.23
C GLU A 211 -0.99 3.01 -13.42
N TYR A 212 -0.33 1.89 -13.13
CA TYR A 212 0.08 0.95 -14.14
C TYR A 212 -1.13 0.09 -14.51
N GLU A 213 -1.66 0.25 -15.71
CA GLU A 213 -2.68 -0.65 -16.23
C GLU A 213 -2.00 -1.97 -16.61
N LEU A 214 -2.25 -3.00 -15.82
CA LEU A 214 -1.90 -4.35 -16.25
C LEU A 214 -2.66 -4.63 -17.55
N PRO A 215 -1.99 -5.12 -18.60
CA PRO A 215 -2.68 -5.52 -19.82
C PRO A 215 -3.69 -6.62 -19.48
N ASP A 216 -4.79 -6.68 -20.25
CA ASP A 216 -5.72 -7.80 -20.17
C ASP A 216 -4.94 -9.10 -20.27
N ILE A 217 -4.91 -9.86 -19.18
CA ILE A 217 -4.20 -11.12 -19.08
C ILE A 217 -5.23 -12.24 -18.96
N ASN A 218 -4.95 -13.35 -19.65
CA ASN A 218 -5.77 -14.56 -19.49
C ASN A 218 -5.47 -15.23 -18.12
N GLU A 219 -6.31 -16.19 -17.71
CA GLU A 219 -6.17 -16.87 -16.43
C GLU A 219 -4.80 -17.56 -16.24
N GLU A 220 -4.21 -18.09 -17.31
CA GLU A 220 -2.88 -18.73 -17.28
C GLU A 220 -1.77 -17.71 -17.07
N GLU A 221 -1.92 -16.51 -17.63
CA GLU A 221 -1.00 -15.40 -17.42
C GLU A 221 -1.18 -14.77 -16.02
N ALA A 222 -2.41 -14.77 -15.47
CA ALA A 222 -2.70 -14.17 -14.16
C ALA A 222 -1.88 -14.78 -13.02
N GLU A 223 -1.58 -16.09 -13.08
CA GLU A 223 -0.72 -16.72 -12.08
C GLU A 223 0.73 -16.24 -12.16
N LEU A 224 1.22 -15.88 -13.35
CA LEU A 224 2.56 -15.34 -13.53
C LEU A 224 2.73 -13.95 -12.92
N TYR A 225 1.65 -13.15 -12.89
CA TYR A 225 1.66 -11.82 -12.31
C TYR A 225 1.54 -11.81 -10.77
N ASN A 226 1.24 -12.94 -10.16
CA ASN A 226 1.28 -13.11 -8.71
C ASN A 226 2.68 -13.47 -8.18
N GLU A 227 3.68 -13.56 -9.05
CA GLU A 227 5.07 -13.80 -8.68
C GLU A 227 5.99 -12.84 -9.41
N ILE A 228 7.01 -12.35 -8.72
CA ILE A 228 8.16 -11.74 -9.42
C ILE A 228 8.81 -12.83 -10.27
N PRO A 229 9.01 -12.59 -11.58
CA PRO A 229 9.46 -13.63 -12.48
C PRO A 229 10.81 -14.22 -12.05
N SER A 230 10.84 -15.54 -11.94
CA SER A 230 12.08 -16.27 -11.80
C SER A 230 12.59 -16.60 -13.21
N LEU A 231 13.79 -16.15 -13.54
CA LEU A 231 14.44 -16.43 -14.82
C LEU A 231 14.71 -17.93 -15.06
N LYS A 232 14.49 -18.77 -14.04
CA LYS A 232 14.79 -20.18 -14.06
C LYS A 232 13.66 -20.97 -14.74
N GLY A 233 13.90 -21.46 -15.96
CA GLY A 233 12.99 -22.37 -16.67
C GLY A 233 12.16 -21.76 -17.79
N MET A 234 12.29 -20.47 -18.05
CA MET A 234 11.62 -19.80 -19.17
C MET A 234 12.44 -19.88 -20.45
N ASN A 235 11.75 -20.00 -21.58
CA ASN A 235 12.41 -19.82 -22.86
C ASN A 235 12.70 -18.32 -23.13
N ILE A 236 13.64 -18.06 -24.04
CA ILE A 236 14.15 -16.71 -24.32
C ILE A 236 13.05 -15.71 -24.75
N ASN A 237 12.02 -16.18 -25.44
CA ASN A 237 10.90 -15.33 -25.90
C ASN A 237 9.93 -14.97 -24.76
N GLN A 238 9.74 -15.87 -23.81
CA GLN A 238 8.98 -15.63 -22.59
C GLN A 238 9.74 -14.69 -21.64
N LEU A 239 11.07 -14.87 -21.54
CA LEU A 239 11.98 -14.00 -20.81
C LEU A 239 11.92 -12.55 -21.32
N ASN A 240 12.07 -12.34 -22.61
CA ASN A 240 12.08 -10.99 -23.19
C ASN A 240 10.74 -10.26 -23.01
N LYS A 241 9.62 -10.97 -23.14
CA LYS A 241 8.29 -10.40 -22.91
C LYS A 241 8.02 -10.07 -21.44
N LEU A 242 8.55 -10.85 -20.52
CA LEU A 242 8.36 -10.66 -19.08
C LEU A 242 9.33 -9.61 -18.52
N VAL A 243 10.59 -9.60 -18.93
CA VAL A 243 11.59 -8.62 -18.48
C VAL A 243 11.12 -7.21 -18.80
N ASP A 244 10.70 -6.92 -20.04
CA ASP A 244 10.22 -5.57 -20.40
C ASP A 244 8.99 -5.11 -19.63
N LYS A 245 8.11 -6.04 -19.27
CA LYS A 245 6.88 -5.72 -18.51
C LYS A 245 7.12 -5.63 -17.01
N TRP A 246 7.88 -6.60 -16.46
CA TRP A 246 8.09 -6.70 -15.03
C TRP A 246 9.13 -5.72 -14.49
N ASP A 247 10.18 -5.42 -15.25
CA ASP A 247 11.15 -4.40 -14.81
C ASP A 247 10.48 -3.03 -14.67
N ARG A 248 9.60 -2.67 -15.60
CA ARG A 248 8.81 -1.44 -15.47
C ARG A 248 7.83 -1.50 -14.32
N PHE A 249 7.08 -2.58 -14.20
CA PHE A 249 6.08 -2.74 -13.16
C PHE A 249 6.70 -2.71 -11.76
N ILE A 250 7.81 -3.44 -11.56
CA ILE A 250 8.51 -3.45 -10.27
C ILE A 250 9.16 -2.10 -9.98
N LEU A 251 9.77 -1.46 -10.97
CA LEU A 251 10.38 -0.15 -10.80
C LEU A 251 9.34 0.92 -10.53
N ASP A 252 8.28 0.98 -11.34
CA ASP A 252 7.28 2.04 -11.26
C ASP A 252 6.37 1.91 -10.04
N GLU A 253 5.95 0.67 -9.68
CA GLU A 253 4.96 0.43 -8.63
C GLU A 253 5.57 0.11 -7.26
N TYR A 254 6.71 -0.58 -7.20
CA TYR A 254 7.22 -1.11 -5.92
C TYR A 254 8.56 -0.54 -5.48
N ILE A 255 9.41 -0.13 -6.41
CA ILE A 255 10.77 0.38 -6.09
C ILE A 255 10.86 1.89 -6.24
N GLU A 256 10.18 2.46 -7.24
CA GLU A 256 10.13 3.92 -7.50
C GLU A 256 8.68 4.44 -7.58
N PRO A 257 7.77 4.08 -6.65
CA PRO A 257 6.40 4.58 -6.67
C PRO A 257 6.33 6.10 -6.48
#